data_f7d6a0133ed2cc3081cfb000cf689da7
#
_entry.id   f7d6a0133ed2cc3081cfb000cf689da7
#
_cell.length_a   1.000
_cell.length_b   1.000
_cell.length_c   1.000
_cell.angle_alpha   90.00
_cell.angle_beta   90.00
_cell.angle_gamma   90.00
#
_symmetry.space_group_name_H-M   'P 1'
#
loop_
_entity.id
_entity.type
_entity.pdbx_description
1 polymer ?
#
loop_
_entity_poly.entity_id
_entity_poly.type
_entity_poly.pdbx_seq_one_letter_code
_entity_poly.pdbx_strand_id
1 'polypeptide(L)'
;MKNRKSTKLLALGLVFALGLGMSTAFAALSVVPATTKVTVDGQAVEVEAYNIDNGNNYFKLRDFATNLDFGLTWDAATDTAAIDTTAHYKPDEKQLITGNWAPATRARIQAVIDEYAGQDRYVVFDFDNTSVIFDVEEALLIYQIENLAFKIDPADLEGVLETQIPDLNSPVGKTVDDKDVTVAQLVADITSDYKWLYENYEGFGAGGKYGLDYIHATNQYQDFAAKLRYMYSAVGDTFDASVSYPWVTYLFTGMTSQEVYDLAAESHAYWAAYGRYASETWTSPVELPGEAGVVSVSFNTGLTFTDELKDLYATLMANNIDVYIISASYIDVIQAANQTMGYNVPAENVFAMRNKVDEEGRYINEYDYDWGGEGLYAQTQAAGKSTIITNFIA
;
A
#
# COMPACT_ATOMS: atom_id res chain seq x y z
N MET A 1 30.44 48.58 14.39
CA MET A 1 29.78 49.84 13.94
C MET A 1 28.53 49.49 13.15
N LYS A 2 27.42 50.07 13.59
CA LYS A 2 26.08 50.18 12.98
C LYS A 2 25.31 48.94 12.57
N ASN A 3 24.42 48.52 13.51
CA ASN A 3 23.16 47.85 13.31
C ASN A 3 22.29 48.50 12.22
N ARG A 4 21.70 47.68 11.35
CA ARG A 4 20.47 48.02 10.64
C ARG A 4 19.45 46.88 10.83
N LYS A 5 18.50 47.11 11.74
CA LYS A 5 17.24 46.40 11.77
C LYS A 5 16.40 46.89 10.57
N SER A 6 16.05 46.04 9.65
CA SER A 6 15.07 46.36 8.60
C SER A 6 13.67 45.94 9.08
N THR A 7 12.88 46.91 9.42
CA THR A 7 11.45 46.81 9.65
C THR A 7 10.77 46.65 8.28
N LYS A 8 10.19 45.50 8.00
CA LYS A 8 9.34 45.33 6.81
C LYS A 8 7.97 45.93 7.11
N LEU A 9 7.72 47.09 6.52
CA LEU A 9 6.37 47.67 6.44
C LEU A 9 5.60 46.93 5.35
N LEU A 10 4.51 46.27 5.72
CA LEU A 10 3.52 45.81 4.76
C LEU A 10 2.72 47.03 4.27
N ALA A 11 2.94 47.42 3.02
CA ALA A 11 2.14 48.47 2.39
C ALA A 11 0.87 47.80 1.79
N LEU A 12 -0.26 48.06 2.42
CA LEU A 12 -1.60 47.76 1.86
C LEU A 12 -1.89 48.80 0.77
N GLY A 13 -1.80 48.42 -0.50
CA GLY A 13 -2.08 49.30 -1.65
C GLY A 13 -3.59 49.57 -1.77
N LEU A 14 -4.03 50.76 -1.42
CA LEU A 14 -5.36 51.28 -1.69
C LEU A 14 -5.36 51.91 -3.09
N VAL A 15 -6.06 51.33 -4.04
CA VAL A 15 -6.28 51.94 -5.36
C VAL A 15 -7.48 52.88 -5.24
N PHE A 16 -7.21 54.19 -5.39
CA PHE A 16 -8.26 55.21 -5.53
C PHE A 16 -8.65 55.36 -7.00
N ALA A 17 -9.89 55.00 -7.31
CA ALA A 17 -10.55 55.42 -8.55
C ALA A 17 -11.31 56.70 -8.27
N LEU A 18 -10.89 57.82 -8.88
CA LEU A 18 -11.64 59.10 -8.90
C LEU A 18 -12.78 59.01 -9.92
N GLY A 19 -13.98 58.84 -9.46
CA GLY A 19 -15.25 59.09 -10.21
C GLY A 19 -16.11 60.08 -9.48
N LEU A 20 -16.44 61.17 -10.13
CA LEU A 20 -17.21 62.28 -9.62
C LEU A 20 -18.63 61.88 -9.20
N GLY A 21 -19.04 62.22 -7.97
CA GLY A 21 -20.43 62.45 -7.60
C GLY A 21 -21.03 61.50 -6.57
N MET A 22 -21.29 62.03 -5.41
CA MET A 22 -21.97 61.55 -4.20
C MET A 22 -21.07 60.91 -3.16
N SER A 23 -20.65 61.71 -2.20
CA SER A 23 -20.02 61.28 -0.98
C SER A 23 -20.99 60.56 -0.04
N THR A 24 -21.16 59.25 -0.21
CA THR A 24 -21.50 58.44 0.93
C THR A 24 -20.18 58.13 1.64
N ALA A 25 -19.98 58.76 2.79
CA ALA A 25 -18.86 58.40 3.66
C ALA A 25 -19.06 56.92 4.09
N PHE A 26 -18.37 56.02 3.43
CA PHE A 26 -18.19 54.69 3.99
C PHE A 26 -17.38 54.87 5.26
N ALA A 27 -17.98 54.67 6.41
CA ALA A 27 -17.26 54.54 7.66
C ALA A 27 -16.20 53.44 7.46
N ALA A 28 -14.93 53.76 7.65
CA ALA A 28 -13.88 52.78 7.58
C ALA A 28 -14.16 51.73 8.68
N LEU A 29 -14.30 50.46 8.25
CA LEU A 29 -14.46 49.34 9.18
C LEU A 29 -13.26 49.30 10.14
N SER A 30 -13.53 49.34 11.44
CA SER A 30 -12.51 49.17 12.46
C SER A 30 -12.24 47.70 12.68
N VAL A 31 -11.05 47.23 12.32
CA VAL A 31 -10.61 45.82 12.49
C VAL A 31 -9.52 45.82 13.57
N VAL A 32 -9.74 45.15 14.66
CA VAL A 32 -8.77 45.01 15.76
C VAL A 32 -8.59 43.53 16.14
N PRO A 33 -7.38 43.09 16.51
CA PRO A 33 -7.19 41.75 17.04
C PRO A 33 -8.10 41.47 18.22
N ALA A 34 -8.76 40.33 18.26
CA ALA A 34 -9.61 39.91 19.37
C ALA A 34 -8.81 38.97 20.31
N THR A 35 -9.10 39.08 21.59
CA THR A 35 -8.51 38.21 22.63
C THR A 35 -9.45 37.06 23.02
N THR A 36 -10.38 36.71 22.12
CA THR A 36 -11.37 35.64 22.35
C THR A 36 -10.65 34.29 22.42
N LYS A 37 -10.93 33.56 23.50
CA LYS A 37 -10.44 32.20 23.69
C LYS A 37 -11.38 31.24 22.98
N VAL A 38 -10.82 30.32 22.22
CA VAL A 38 -11.54 29.22 21.54
C VAL A 38 -11.16 27.91 22.20
N THR A 39 -12.14 27.03 22.39
CA THR A 39 -11.89 25.65 22.85
C THR A 39 -12.55 24.67 21.89
N VAL A 40 -11.87 23.56 21.63
CA VAL A 40 -12.40 22.39 20.92
C VAL A 40 -12.42 21.25 21.92
N ASP A 41 -13.59 20.65 22.14
CA ASP A 41 -13.81 19.58 23.13
C ASP A 41 -13.27 19.90 24.53
N GLY A 42 -13.37 21.18 24.92
CA GLY A 42 -12.90 21.68 26.22
C GLY A 42 -11.42 22.01 26.31
N GLN A 43 -10.64 21.73 25.27
CA GLN A 43 -9.23 22.07 25.18
C GLN A 43 -9.05 23.43 24.48
N ALA A 44 -8.19 24.30 25.04
CA ALA A 44 -7.91 25.59 24.44
C ALA A 44 -7.10 25.38 23.12
N VAL A 45 -7.55 26.06 22.06
CA VAL A 45 -6.86 26.05 20.76
C VAL A 45 -6.51 27.49 20.36
N GLU A 46 -5.39 27.63 19.65
CA GLU A 46 -4.98 28.93 19.10
C GLU A 46 -5.70 29.18 17.78
N VAL A 47 -6.47 30.26 17.73
CA VAL A 47 -7.20 30.70 16.54
C VAL A 47 -7.01 32.21 16.41
N GLU A 48 -6.55 32.66 15.25
CA GLU A 48 -6.44 34.08 14.95
C GLU A 48 -7.83 34.69 14.80
N ALA A 49 -8.11 35.70 15.64
CA ALA A 49 -9.42 36.32 15.72
C ALA A 49 -9.35 37.83 15.59
N TYR A 50 -10.37 38.41 14.97
CA TYR A 50 -10.52 39.85 14.79
C TYR A 50 -11.91 40.31 15.23
N ASN A 51 -11.99 41.48 15.88
CA ASN A 51 -13.26 42.16 16.14
C ASN A 51 -13.48 43.23 15.07
N ILE A 52 -14.64 43.25 14.44
CA ILE A 52 -15.01 44.21 13.41
C ILE A 52 -16.20 45.02 13.95
N ASP A 53 -16.02 46.35 13.95
CA ASP A 53 -17.05 47.35 14.38
C ASP A 53 -17.65 47.08 15.78
N ASN A 54 -16.84 46.62 16.74
CA ASN A 54 -17.23 46.37 18.13
C ASN A 54 -18.41 45.41 18.34
N GLY A 55 -18.75 44.57 17.34
CA GLY A 55 -19.90 43.70 17.40
C GLY A 55 -19.62 42.22 17.28
N ASN A 56 -18.85 41.82 16.28
CA ASN A 56 -18.67 40.42 15.96
C ASN A 56 -17.20 40.04 15.94
N ASN A 57 -16.88 38.84 16.42
CA ASN A 57 -15.58 38.23 16.26
C ASN A 57 -15.56 37.41 14.98
N TYR A 58 -14.53 37.62 14.17
CA TYR A 58 -14.23 36.86 12.99
C TYR A 58 -12.99 36.01 13.23
N PHE A 59 -12.99 34.80 12.78
CA PHE A 59 -11.94 33.83 13.01
C PHE A 59 -11.35 33.38 11.69
N LYS A 60 -10.06 33.10 11.69
CA LYS A 60 -9.36 32.58 10.52
C LYS A 60 -9.77 31.12 10.29
N LEU A 61 -10.43 30.85 9.16
CA LEU A 61 -10.98 29.52 8.85
C LEU A 61 -9.89 28.44 8.80
N ARG A 62 -8.68 28.78 8.33
CA ARG A 62 -7.55 27.83 8.29
C ARG A 62 -7.14 27.33 9.66
N ASP A 63 -7.25 28.15 10.69
CA ASP A 63 -6.92 27.75 12.06
C ASP A 63 -7.92 26.72 12.58
N PHE A 64 -9.20 26.85 12.18
CA PHE A 64 -10.20 25.81 12.47
C PHE A 64 -9.93 24.55 11.66
N ALA A 65 -9.55 24.64 10.38
CA ALA A 65 -9.19 23.49 9.59
C ALA A 65 -8.03 22.71 10.22
N THR A 66 -7.00 23.43 10.72
CA THR A 66 -5.88 22.82 11.43
C THR A 66 -6.30 22.11 12.74
N ASN A 67 -7.14 22.76 13.54
CA ASN A 67 -7.51 22.26 14.88
C ASN A 67 -8.59 21.17 14.86
N LEU A 68 -9.45 21.18 13.83
CA LEU A 68 -10.54 20.22 13.64
C LEU A 68 -10.27 19.19 12.53
N ASP A 69 -9.13 19.33 11.87
CA ASP A 69 -8.64 18.44 10.81
C ASP A 69 -9.67 18.17 9.71
N PHE A 70 -10.06 19.21 8.97
CA PHE A 70 -10.90 19.07 7.78
C PHE A 70 -10.23 19.73 6.57
N GLY A 71 -10.49 19.17 5.39
CA GLY A 71 -9.98 19.71 4.13
C GLY A 71 -10.50 21.12 3.87
N LEU A 72 -9.61 22.04 3.49
CA LEU A 72 -9.95 23.42 3.14
C LEU A 72 -9.18 23.83 1.89
N THR A 73 -9.91 24.12 0.82
CA THR A 73 -9.36 24.63 -0.44
C THR A 73 -9.92 25.99 -0.77
N TRP A 74 -9.16 26.78 -1.51
CA TRP A 74 -9.57 28.09 -2.00
C TRP A 74 -9.49 28.12 -3.53
N ASP A 75 -10.61 28.37 -4.19
CA ASP A 75 -10.67 28.62 -5.63
C ASP A 75 -10.71 30.13 -5.89
N ALA A 76 -9.60 30.66 -6.33
CA ALA A 76 -9.46 32.09 -6.64
C ALA A 76 -10.28 32.51 -7.90
N ALA A 77 -10.60 31.57 -8.81
CA ALA A 77 -11.36 31.90 -10.02
C ALA A 77 -12.85 32.12 -9.71
N THR A 78 -13.38 31.40 -8.74
CA THR A 78 -14.78 31.47 -8.30
C THR A 78 -14.98 32.20 -6.97
N ASP A 79 -13.90 32.67 -6.33
CA ASP A 79 -13.89 33.28 -5.00
C ASP A 79 -14.56 32.40 -3.95
N THR A 80 -14.26 31.07 -3.99
CA THR A 80 -14.95 30.06 -3.17
C THR A 80 -13.99 29.36 -2.22
N ALA A 81 -14.33 29.32 -0.92
CA ALA A 81 -13.74 28.41 0.04
C ALA A 81 -14.56 27.12 0.10
N ALA A 82 -13.96 25.99 -0.26
CA ALA A 82 -14.59 24.68 -0.12
C ALA A 82 -14.09 23.98 1.15
N ILE A 83 -15.02 23.45 1.93
CA ILE A 83 -14.75 22.66 3.14
C ILE A 83 -15.12 21.20 2.83
N ASP A 84 -14.18 20.29 3.07
CA ASP A 84 -14.40 18.84 3.00
C ASP A 84 -14.16 18.24 4.39
N THR A 85 -15.21 17.80 5.04
CA THR A 85 -15.15 17.21 6.40
C THR A 85 -14.68 15.76 6.40
N THR A 86 -14.43 15.17 5.23
CA THR A 86 -13.92 13.81 5.07
C THR A 86 -12.43 13.77 4.74
N ALA A 87 -11.85 14.92 4.38
CA ALA A 87 -10.43 15.08 4.07
C ALA A 87 -9.67 15.70 5.25
N HIS A 88 -8.39 15.36 5.38
CA HIS A 88 -7.48 15.97 6.34
C HIS A 88 -7.04 17.38 5.89
N TYR A 89 -6.74 18.25 6.86
CA TYR A 89 -6.20 19.56 6.57
C TYR A 89 -4.76 19.46 6.07
N LYS A 90 -4.51 20.03 4.90
CA LYS A 90 -3.17 20.18 4.32
C LYS A 90 -2.89 21.66 4.10
N PRO A 91 -1.88 22.25 4.79
CA PRO A 91 -1.56 23.69 4.68
C PRO A 91 -1.18 24.12 3.26
N ASP A 92 -0.34 23.35 2.62
CA ASP A 92 0.03 23.42 1.21
C ASP A 92 0.60 22.06 0.75
N GLU A 93 0.88 21.88 -0.53
CA GLU A 93 1.38 20.63 -1.10
C GLU A 93 2.76 20.19 -0.57
N LYS A 94 3.53 21.10 0.01
CA LYS A 94 4.88 20.89 0.57
C LYS A 94 4.87 20.58 2.06
N GLN A 95 3.71 20.60 2.70
CA GLN A 95 3.53 20.35 4.11
C GLN A 95 2.71 19.09 4.31
N LEU A 96 3.06 18.29 5.32
CA LEU A 96 2.30 17.10 5.69
C LEU A 96 0.90 17.47 6.20
N ILE A 97 -0.10 16.66 5.86
CA ILE A 97 -1.44 16.75 6.46
C ILE A 97 -1.36 16.69 7.98
N THR A 98 -2.38 17.18 8.65
CA THR A 98 -2.50 17.01 10.09
C THR A 98 -2.73 15.54 10.43
N GLY A 99 -3.77 14.92 9.91
CA GLY A 99 -4.06 13.51 10.01
C GLY A 99 -3.91 12.94 11.42
N ASN A 100 -3.70 11.64 11.50
CA ASN A 100 -3.47 10.91 12.76
C ASN A 100 -1.99 10.89 13.19
N TRP A 101 -1.15 11.73 12.63
CA TRP A 101 0.25 11.83 13.06
C TRP A 101 0.36 12.19 14.54
N ALA A 102 1.24 11.51 15.28
CA ALA A 102 1.71 12.07 16.55
C ALA A 102 2.38 13.43 16.26
N PRO A 103 1.94 14.55 16.90
CA PRO A 103 2.38 15.90 16.52
C PRO A 103 3.92 16.08 16.49
N ALA A 104 4.63 15.48 17.47
CA ALA A 104 6.08 15.55 17.52
C ALA A 104 6.74 14.77 16.37
N THR A 105 6.17 13.65 15.95
CA THR A 105 6.68 12.84 14.81
C THR A 105 6.48 13.60 13.51
N ARG A 106 5.26 14.12 13.27
CA ARG A 106 4.95 14.95 12.10
C ARG A 106 5.91 16.14 11.98
N ALA A 107 6.11 16.89 13.07
CA ALA A 107 7.02 18.05 13.08
C ALA A 107 8.48 17.66 12.77
N ARG A 108 8.93 16.49 13.24
CA ARG A 108 10.31 16.01 12.95
C ARG A 108 10.46 15.58 11.50
N ILE A 109 9.47 14.87 10.95
CA ILE A 109 9.49 14.47 9.53
C ILE A 109 9.46 15.73 8.66
N GLN A 110 8.56 16.68 8.94
CA GLN A 110 8.49 17.95 8.20
C GLN A 110 9.81 18.70 8.24
N ALA A 111 10.47 18.78 9.41
CA ALA A 111 11.76 19.45 9.52
C ALA A 111 12.85 18.80 8.65
N VAL A 112 12.85 17.47 8.51
CA VAL A 112 13.76 16.76 7.59
C VAL A 112 13.41 17.09 6.13
N ILE A 113 12.13 17.09 5.78
CA ILE A 113 11.68 17.45 4.41
C ILE A 113 12.14 18.89 4.09
N ASP A 114 11.89 19.85 4.99
CA ASP A 114 12.25 21.25 4.80
C ASP A 114 13.78 21.46 4.69
N GLU A 115 14.56 20.66 5.44
CA GLU A 115 16.05 20.72 5.38
C GLU A 115 16.57 20.29 4.01
N TYR A 116 15.98 19.26 3.40
CA TYR A 116 16.47 18.66 2.16
C TYR A 116 15.70 19.08 0.91
N ALA A 117 14.65 19.89 1.05
CA ALA A 117 13.84 20.38 -0.07
C ALA A 117 14.64 21.04 -1.18
N GLY A 118 14.43 20.63 -2.42
CA GLY A 118 15.10 21.17 -3.60
C GLY A 118 16.59 20.85 -3.70
N GLN A 119 17.10 19.95 -2.85
CA GLN A 119 18.41 19.36 -2.99
C GLN A 119 18.30 18.05 -3.78
N ASP A 120 19.35 17.65 -4.47
CA ASP A 120 19.42 16.35 -5.16
C ASP A 120 19.51 15.23 -4.10
N ARG A 121 18.36 14.77 -3.64
CA ARG A 121 18.18 13.77 -2.58
C ARG A 121 17.08 12.79 -2.94
N TYR A 122 17.22 11.58 -2.42
CA TYR A 122 16.21 10.56 -2.54
C TYR A 122 15.91 9.89 -1.20
N VAL A 123 14.75 9.25 -1.13
CA VAL A 123 14.35 8.38 -0.02
C VAL A 123 13.88 7.04 -0.59
N VAL A 124 14.17 5.96 0.11
CA VAL A 124 13.77 4.60 -0.25
C VAL A 124 12.88 4.05 0.83
N PHE A 125 11.69 3.61 0.44
CA PHE A 125 10.72 2.96 1.33
C PHE A 125 10.64 1.47 1.04
N ASP A 126 10.52 0.68 2.10
CA ASP A 126 9.90 -0.63 2.04
C ASP A 126 8.38 -0.47 1.86
N PHE A 127 7.66 -1.54 1.46
CA PHE A 127 6.23 -1.40 1.24
C PHE A 127 5.41 -2.09 2.33
N ASP A 128 5.49 -3.42 2.42
CA ASP A 128 4.71 -4.19 3.37
C ASP A 128 5.09 -3.91 4.82
N ASN A 129 4.08 -3.73 5.68
CA ASN A 129 4.25 -3.35 7.08
C ASN A 129 5.07 -2.05 7.30
N THR A 130 5.29 -1.25 6.25
CA THR A 130 5.99 0.04 6.27
C THR A 130 5.12 1.13 5.65
N SER A 131 4.74 0.98 4.39
CA SER A 131 3.89 1.93 3.64
C SER A 131 2.42 1.55 3.70
N VAL A 132 2.12 0.31 3.98
CA VAL A 132 0.80 -0.28 4.20
C VAL A 132 0.80 -1.04 5.53
N ILE A 133 -0.33 -1.11 6.21
CA ILE A 133 -0.52 -1.99 7.37
C ILE A 133 -0.87 -3.37 6.84
N PHE A 134 -0.11 -4.39 7.27
CA PHE A 134 -0.02 -5.75 6.76
C PHE A 134 0.67 -5.86 5.39
N ASP A 135 0.49 -6.99 4.74
CA ASP A 135 1.28 -7.47 3.62
C ASP A 135 0.39 -7.65 2.38
N VAL A 136 0.71 -6.94 1.29
CA VAL A 136 -0.10 -6.97 0.06
C VAL A 136 0.05 -8.27 -0.70
N GLU A 137 1.21 -8.94 -0.61
CA GLU A 137 1.46 -10.23 -1.27
C GLU A 137 0.71 -11.35 -0.56
N GLU A 138 0.75 -11.39 0.79
CA GLU A 138 0.00 -12.37 1.57
C GLU A 138 -1.51 -12.18 1.39
N ALA A 139 -1.98 -10.94 1.39
CA ALA A 139 -3.38 -10.61 1.13
C ALA A 139 -3.81 -11.04 -0.29
N LEU A 140 -2.94 -10.85 -1.29
CA LEU A 140 -3.19 -11.29 -2.65
C LEU A 140 -3.25 -12.83 -2.75
N LEU A 141 -2.33 -13.55 -2.09
CA LEU A 141 -2.36 -15.02 -2.08
C LEU A 141 -3.69 -15.55 -1.56
N ILE A 142 -4.19 -14.98 -0.46
CA ILE A 142 -5.49 -15.38 0.10
C ILE A 142 -6.61 -15.11 -0.93
N TYR A 143 -6.63 -13.91 -1.51
CA TYR A 143 -7.62 -13.52 -2.53
C TYR A 143 -7.55 -14.43 -3.77
N GLN A 144 -6.33 -14.78 -4.22
CA GLN A 144 -6.08 -15.68 -5.35
C GLN A 144 -6.61 -17.09 -5.07
N ILE A 145 -6.37 -17.61 -3.86
CA ILE A 145 -6.90 -18.92 -3.45
C ILE A 145 -8.44 -18.88 -3.37
N GLU A 146 -9.01 -17.87 -2.73
CA GLU A 146 -10.48 -17.74 -2.58
C GLU A 146 -11.21 -17.62 -3.92
N ASN A 147 -10.57 -17.00 -4.92
CA ASN A 147 -11.16 -16.81 -6.25
C ASN A 147 -10.67 -17.84 -7.28
N LEU A 148 -9.82 -18.80 -6.89
CA LEU A 148 -9.16 -19.75 -7.79
C LEU A 148 -8.52 -19.05 -9.01
N ALA A 149 -7.90 -17.88 -8.76
CA ALA A 149 -7.35 -17.02 -9.79
C ALA A 149 -5.94 -17.47 -10.20
N PHE A 150 -5.83 -18.65 -10.79
CA PHE A 150 -4.58 -19.26 -11.26
C PHE A 150 -4.64 -19.49 -12.78
N LYS A 151 -3.47 -19.44 -13.43
CA LYS A 151 -3.29 -19.73 -14.87
C LYS A 151 -2.33 -20.88 -15.12
N ILE A 152 -1.85 -21.54 -14.08
CA ILE A 152 -0.90 -22.64 -14.19
C ILE A 152 -1.61 -23.83 -14.82
N ASP A 153 -1.02 -24.44 -15.85
CA ASP A 153 -1.51 -25.73 -16.36
C ASP A 153 -1.39 -26.79 -15.25
N PRO A 154 -2.40 -27.62 -15.01
CA PRO A 154 -2.31 -28.69 -14.01
C PRO A 154 -1.11 -29.62 -14.17
N ALA A 155 -0.58 -29.78 -15.38
CA ALA A 155 0.61 -30.59 -15.64
C ALA A 155 1.91 -29.92 -15.16
N ASP A 156 1.92 -28.58 -15.01
CA ASP A 156 3.10 -27.81 -14.62
C ASP A 156 3.10 -27.47 -13.12
N LEU A 157 1.95 -27.59 -12.42
CA LEU A 157 1.82 -27.12 -11.04
C LEU A 157 2.81 -27.77 -10.08
N GLU A 158 3.05 -29.08 -10.20
CA GLU A 158 4.05 -29.81 -9.39
C GLU A 158 5.42 -29.13 -9.50
N GLY A 159 5.90 -28.89 -10.74
CA GLY A 159 7.19 -28.23 -10.97
C GLY A 159 7.23 -26.79 -10.46
N VAL A 160 6.11 -26.05 -10.51
CA VAL A 160 6.01 -24.69 -9.96
C VAL A 160 6.16 -24.72 -8.45
N LEU A 161 5.43 -25.59 -7.75
CA LEU A 161 5.44 -25.69 -6.28
C LEU A 161 6.80 -26.14 -5.74
N GLU A 162 7.52 -27.00 -6.48
CA GLU A 162 8.84 -27.51 -6.10
C GLU A 162 10.01 -26.57 -6.44
N THR A 163 9.73 -25.46 -7.14
CA THR A 163 10.76 -24.55 -7.64
C THR A 163 11.69 -24.07 -6.52
N GLN A 164 12.98 -24.35 -6.70
CA GLN A 164 14.08 -23.99 -5.78
C GLN A 164 13.99 -24.56 -4.37
N ILE A 165 13.07 -25.46 -4.08
CA ILE A 165 13.01 -26.15 -2.78
C ILE A 165 14.19 -27.13 -2.70
N PRO A 166 15.11 -26.98 -1.74
CA PRO A 166 16.35 -27.76 -1.74
C PRO A 166 16.15 -29.21 -1.30
N ASP A 167 15.15 -29.51 -0.50
CA ASP A 167 14.81 -30.86 -0.02
C ASP A 167 13.29 -31.00 0.16
N LEU A 168 12.68 -31.77 -0.72
CA LEU A 168 11.24 -32.02 -0.72
C LEU A 168 10.79 -32.98 0.39
N ASN A 169 11.70 -33.77 0.98
CA ASN A 169 11.38 -34.84 1.90
C ASN A 169 11.69 -34.50 3.37
N SER A 170 12.37 -33.37 3.63
CA SER A 170 12.54 -32.92 5.00
C SER A 170 11.22 -32.41 5.58
N PRO A 171 10.97 -32.66 6.88
CA PRO A 171 9.80 -32.11 7.54
C PRO A 171 9.79 -30.59 7.54
N VAL A 172 8.68 -30.00 7.11
CA VAL A 172 8.46 -28.55 7.07
C VAL A 172 7.35 -28.10 8.02
N GLY A 173 6.77 -29.04 8.76
CA GLY A 173 5.72 -28.76 9.74
C GLY A 173 5.05 -29.99 10.27
N LYS A 174 3.86 -29.83 10.85
CA LYS A 174 3.09 -30.90 11.51
C LYS A 174 1.62 -30.90 11.09
N THR A 175 1.06 -32.10 11.05
CA THR A 175 -0.42 -32.27 10.98
C THR A 175 -1.07 -31.90 12.31
N VAL A 176 -2.41 -31.83 12.32
CA VAL A 176 -3.20 -31.60 13.55
C VAL A 176 -3.02 -32.69 14.60
N ASP A 177 -2.59 -33.89 14.21
CA ASP A 177 -2.27 -35.04 15.09
C ASP A 177 -0.75 -35.24 15.30
N ASP A 178 0.04 -34.19 15.11
CA ASP A 178 1.47 -34.10 15.42
C ASP A 178 2.39 -35.01 14.58
N LYS A 179 2.00 -35.37 13.37
CA LYS A 179 2.85 -36.11 12.41
C LYS A 179 3.63 -35.12 11.54
N ASP A 180 4.82 -35.53 11.13
CA ASP A 180 5.63 -34.74 10.20
C ASP A 180 4.94 -34.59 8.84
N VAL A 181 5.06 -33.39 8.27
CA VAL A 181 4.58 -33.04 6.94
C VAL A 181 5.78 -32.60 6.11
N THR A 182 5.88 -33.10 4.86
CA THR A 182 6.95 -32.74 3.91
C THR A 182 6.39 -31.94 2.75
N VAL A 183 7.28 -31.23 2.02
CA VAL A 183 6.90 -30.52 0.80
C VAL A 183 6.34 -31.49 -0.24
N ALA A 184 6.99 -32.64 -0.45
CA ALA A 184 6.53 -33.64 -1.42
C ALA A 184 5.09 -34.10 -1.17
N GLN A 185 4.71 -34.32 0.10
CA GLN A 185 3.33 -34.71 0.48
C GLN A 185 2.32 -33.58 0.19
N LEU A 186 2.68 -32.31 0.54
CA LEU A 186 1.83 -31.16 0.26
C LEU A 186 1.64 -30.97 -1.25
N VAL A 187 2.71 -31.05 -2.02
CA VAL A 187 2.69 -30.91 -3.49
C VAL A 187 1.81 -31.97 -4.13
N ALA A 188 1.91 -33.23 -3.70
CA ALA A 188 1.07 -34.31 -4.22
C ALA A 188 -0.43 -34.04 -4.02
N ASP A 189 -0.81 -33.62 -2.81
CA ASP A 189 -2.22 -33.35 -2.48
C ASP A 189 -2.72 -32.08 -3.21
N ILE A 190 -1.96 -30.97 -3.14
CA ILE A 190 -2.32 -29.71 -3.80
C ILE A 190 -2.49 -29.92 -5.32
N THR A 191 -1.60 -30.64 -5.95
CA THR A 191 -1.64 -30.92 -7.41
C THR A 191 -2.85 -31.79 -7.75
N SER A 192 -3.15 -32.80 -6.95
CA SER A 192 -4.32 -33.66 -7.12
C SER A 192 -5.62 -32.87 -7.05
N ASP A 193 -5.76 -32.01 -6.01
CA ASP A 193 -6.94 -31.19 -5.81
C ASP A 193 -7.08 -30.12 -6.89
N TYR A 194 -5.99 -29.44 -7.24
CA TYR A 194 -6.00 -28.44 -8.31
C TYR A 194 -6.45 -29.03 -9.64
N LYS A 195 -5.99 -30.23 -9.98
CA LYS A 195 -6.46 -30.93 -11.19
C LYS A 195 -7.96 -31.15 -11.16
N TRP A 196 -8.51 -31.61 -10.02
CA TRP A 196 -9.95 -31.79 -9.88
C TRP A 196 -10.68 -30.43 -9.99
N LEU A 197 -10.18 -29.37 -9.36
CA LEU A 197 -10.73 -28.01 -9.45
C LEU A 197 -10.73 -27.50 -10.87
N TYR A 198 -9.62 -27.68 -11.60
CA TYR A 198 -9.45 -27.28 -12.99
C TYR A 198 -10.49 -27.95 -13.92
N GLU A 199 -10.78 -29.22 -13.71
CA GLU A 199 -11.76 -29.99 -14.49
C GLU A 199 -13.22 -29.65 -14.12
N ASN A 200 -13.48 -29.14 -12.93
CA ASN A 200 -14.85 -29.00 -12.39
C ASN A 200 -15.31 -27.56 -12.26
N TYR A 201 -14.43 -26.60 -11.97
CA TYR A 201 -14.78 -25.20 -11.85
C TYR A 201 -14.91 -24.52 -13.22
N GLU A 202 -16.07 -23.88 -13.48
CA GLU A 202 -16.34 -23.20 -14.75
C GLU A 202 -15.39 -22.05 -15.06
N GLY A 203 -14.84 -21.39 -14.02
CA GLY A 203 -13.94 -20.22 -14.15
C GLY A 203 -12.59 -20.54 -14.75
N PHE A 204 -12.11 -21.79 -14.72
CA PHE A 204 -10.89 -22.18 -15.41
C PHE A 204 -11.06 -22.33 -16.94
N GLY A 205 -12.30 -22.33 -17.44
CA GLY A 205 -12.53 -22.41 -18.89
C GLY A 205 -12.22 -23.80 -19.53
N ALA A 206 -11.91 -24.80 -18.72
CA ALA A 206 -11.58 -26.16 -19.15
C ALA A 206 -12.82 -27.07 -19.33
N GLY A 207 -14.02 -26.50 -19.31
CA GLY A 207 -15.28 -27.22 -19.46
C GLY A 207 -15.92 -27.64 -18.16
N GLY A 208 -15.44 -27.17 -17.02
CA GLY A 208 -16.07 -27.29 -15.70
C GLY A 208 -17.49 -26.71 -15.68
N LYS A 209 -18.32 -27.18 -14.77
CA LYS A 209 -19.78 -26.89 -14.75
C LYS A 209 -20.25 -26.26 -13.45
N TYR A 210 -19.39 -26.14 -12.46
CA TYR A 210 -19.77 -25.68 -11.14
C TYR A 210 -19.26 -24.25 -10.92
N GLY A 211 -20.12 -23.40 -10.39
CA GLY A 211 -19.76 -22.06 -9.95
C GLY A 211 -18.94 -22.09 -8.65
N LEU A 212 -18.32 -20.97 -8.33
CA LEU A 212 -17.38 -20.83 -7.22
C LEU A 212 -18.00 -21.21 -5.86
N ASP A 213 -19.25 -20.82 -5.58
CA ASP A 213 -19.95 -21.15 -4.33
C ASP A 213 -20.08 -22.67 -4.11
N TYR A 214 -20.34 -23.40 -5.19
CA TYR A 214 -20.39 -24.85 -5.11
C TYR A 214 -19.00 -25.45 -4.86
N ILE A 215 -18.00 -24.94 -5.56
CA ILE A 215 -16.60 -25.38 -5.44
C ILE A 215 -16.10 -25.18 -4.02
N HIS A 216 -16.34 -24.03 -3.40
CA HIS A 216 -15.95 -23.75 -2.01
C HIS A 216 -16.51 -24.76 -0.99
N ALA A 217 -17.65 -25.35 -1.26
CA ALA A 217 -18.25 -26.34 -0.39
C ALA A 217 -17.67 -27.76 -0.56
N THR A 218 -16.75 -27.96 -1.51
CA THR A 218 -16.15 -29.28 -1.76
C THR A 218 -14.93 -29.54 -0.89
N ASN A 219 -14.68 -30.81 -0.58
CA ASN A 219 -13.48 -31.22 0.16
C ASN A 219 -12.20 -30.88 -0.62
N GLN A 220 -12.23 -31.00 -1.95
CA GLN A 220 -11.07 -30.70 -2.80
C GLN A 220 -10.65 -29.22 -2.71
N TYR A 221 -11.62 -28.31 -2.72
CA TYR A 221 -11.28 -26.90 -2.54
C TYR A 221 -10.76 -26.62 -1.13
N GLN A 222 -11.42 -27.17 -0.11
CA GLN A 222 -11.01 -26.93 1.30
C GLN A 222 -9.62 -27.51 1.58
N ASP A 223 -9.29 -28.66 1.01
CA ASP A 223 -7.96 -29.28 1.10
C ASP A 223 -6.91 -28.44 0.36
N PHE A 224 -7.18 -28.10 -0.91
CA PHE A 224 -6.34 -27.24 -1.71
C PHE A 224 -6.02 -25.90 -1.01
N ALA A 225 -7.05 -25.20 -0.56
CA ALA A 225 -6.89 -23.89 0.08
C ALA A 225 -6.07 -23.98 1.37
N ALA A 226 -6.42 -24.93 2.26
CA ALA A 226 -5.70 -25.10 3.51
C ALA A 226 -4.24 -25.54 3.29
N LYS A 227 -3.99 -26.48 2.38
CA LYS A 227 -2.63 -27.00 2.12
C LYS A 227 -1.76 -26.02 1.37
N LEU A 228 -2.29 -25.29 0.38
CA LEU A 228 -1.50 -24.25 -0.31
C LEU A 228 -1.13 -23.11 0.64
N ARG A 229 -2.08 -22.64 1.45
CA ARG A 229 -1.79 -21.61 2.45
C ARG A 229 -0.83 -22.11 3.54
N TYR A 230 -0.97 -23.36 3.97
CA TYR A 230 -0.06 -24.02 4.90
C TYR A 230 1.36 -24.10 4.30
N MET A 231 1.48 -24.51 3.04
CA MET A 231 2.76 -24.63 2.33
C MET A 231 3.49 -23.28 2.25
N TYR A 232 2.78 -22.19 1.98
CA TYR A 232 3.37 -20.85 2.02
C TYR A 232 4.03 -20.54 3.37
N SER A 233 3.34 -20.79 4.48
CA SER A 233 3.92 -20.61 5.82
C SER A 233 5.08 -21.56 6.08
N ALA A 234 4.92 -22.83 5.73
CA ALA A 234 5.92 -23.87 5.96
C ALA A 234 7.23 -23.61 5.20
N VAL A 235 7.13 -23.13 3.96
CA VAL A 235 8.30 -22.70 3.15
C VAL A 235 8.97 -21.49 3.78
N GLY A 236 8.19 -20.49 4.24
CA GLY A 236 8.69 -19.30 4.91
C GLY A 236 9.43 -19.58 6.20
N ASP A 237 8.91 -20.52 7.00
CA ASP A 237 9.45 -20.87 8.32
C ASP A 237 10.67 -21.82 8.24
N THR A 238 10.82 -22.57 7.13
CA THR A 238 11.80 -23.65 7.05
C THR A 238 13.01 -23.27 6.20
N PHE A 239 12.80 -22.57 5.09
CA PHE A 239 13.88 -22.36 4.11
C PHE A 239 14.45 -20.94 4.19
N ASP A 240 15.66 -20.80 3.63
CA ASP A 240 16.33 -19.50 3.54
C ASP A 240 15.48 -18.47 2.75
N ALA A 241 15.63 -17.21 3.09
CA ALA A 241 14.92 -16.12 2.44
C ALA A 241 15.10 -16.07 0.90
N SER A 242 16.23 -16.57 0.39
CA SER A 242 16.49 -16.69 -1.06
C SER A 242 15.58 -17.71 -1.76
N VAL A 243 14.99 -18.63 -1.00
CA VAL A 243 14.02 -19.63 -1.47
C VAL A 243 12.59 -19.16 -1.17
N SER A 244 12.33 -18.77 0.07
CA SER A 244 10.97 -18.57 0.57
C SER A 244 10.30 -17.31 0.01
N TYR A 245 11.03 -16.21 -0.14
CA TYR A 245 10.43 -14.97 -0.67
C TYR A 245 10.02 -15.08 -2.14
N PRO A 246 10.84 -15.56 -3.08
CA PRO A 246 10.40 -15.70 -4.46
C PRO A 246 9.36 -16.81 -4.67
N TRP A 247 9.24 -17.78 -3.75
CA TRP A 247 8.38 -18.95 -3.94
C TRP A 247 6.92 -18.60 -4.26
N VAL A 248 6.34 -17.66 -3.52
CA VAL A 248 4.94 -17.25 -3.72
C VAL A 248 4.73 -16.60 -5.09
N THR A 249 5.74 -15.93 -5.62
CA THR A 249 5.67 -15.25 -6.92
C THR A 249 5.60 -16.23 -8.10
N TYR A 250 6.05 -17.46 -7.91
CA TYR A 250 5.94 -18.51 -8.94
C TYR A 250 4.49 -18.95 -9.17
N LEU A 251 3.58 -18.66 -8.24
CA LEU A 251 2.13 -18.89 -8.42
C LEU A 251 1.50 -17.99 -9.49
N PHE A 252 2.23 -16.99 -10.00
CA PHE A 252 1.83 -16.18 -11.16
C PHE A 252 2.21 -16.81 -12.50
N THR A 253 2.84 -17.99 -12.52
CA THR A 253 3.18 -18.72 -13.75
C THR A 253 1.95 -18.85 -14.66
N GLY A 254 2.15 -18.55 -15.94
CA GLY A 254 1.12 -18.54 -16.97
C GLY A 254 0.32 -17.24 -17.09
N MET A 255 0.48 -16.29 -16.15
CA MET A 255 -0.13 -14.97 -16.22
C MET A 255 0.77 -13.97 -16.95
N THR A 256 0.17 -12.99 -17.60
CA THR A 256 0.85 -11.78 -18.06
C THR A 256 0.98 -10.76 -16.93
N SER A 257 1.89 -9.79 -17.09
CA SER A 257 2.05 -8.67 -16.14
C SER A 257 0.72 -7.93 -15.90
N GLN A 258 -0.07 -7.69 -16.94
CA GLN A 258 -1.35 -7.02 -16.78
C GLN A 258 -2.36 -7.86 -15.99
N GLU A 259 -2.39 -9.18 -16.17
CA GLU A 259 -3.29 -10.07 -15.41
C GLU A 259 -2.92 -10.09 -13.93
N VAL A 260 -1.63 -10.09 -13.58
CA VAL A 260 -1.19 -10.00 -12.18
C VAL A 260 -1.51 -8.63 -11.59
N TYR A 261 -1.26 -7.55 -12.34
CA TYR A 261 -1.61 -6.19 -11.93
C TYR A 261 -3.11 -6.04 -11.62
N ASP A 262 -3.98 -6.52 -12.52
CA ASP A 262 -5.44 -6.40 -12.38
C ASP A 262 -5.92 -7.21 -11.17
N LEU A 263 -5.43 -8.44 -11.00
CA LEU A 263 -5.74 -9.29 -9.86
C LEU A 263 -5.30 -8.65 -8.54
N ALA A 264 -4.10 -8.05 -8.51
CA ALA A 264 -3.60 -7.33 -7.35
C ALA A 264 -4.44 -6.09 -7.03
N ALA A 265 -4.84 -5.32 -8.04
CA ALA A 265 -5.69 -4.15 -7.86
C ALA A 265 -7.06 -4.52 -7.26
N GLU A 266 -7.67 -5.62 -7.73
CA GLU A 266 -8.91 -6.17 -7.19
C GLU A 266 -8.73 -6.61 -5.73
N SER A 267 -7.66 -7.35 -5.43
CA SER A 267 -7.31 -7.79 -4.07
C SER A 267 -7.13 -6.60 -3.12
N HIS A 268 -6.36 -5.59 -3.53
CA HIS A 268 -6.12 -4.40 -2.70
C HIS A 268 -7.42 -3.64 -2.41
N ALA A 269 -8.29 -3.48 -3.41
CA ALA A 269 -9.60 -2.84 -3.24
C ALA A 269 -10.51 -3.65 -2.30
N TYR A 270 -10.53 -4.98 -2.45
CA TYR A 270 -11.29 -5.87 -1.61
C TYR A 270 -10.86 -5.78 -0.14
N TRP A 271 -9.56 -5.95 0.15
CA TRP A 271 -9.05 -5.94 1.50
C TRP A 271 -9.10 -4.57 2.17
N ALA A 272 -8.89 -3.49 1.41
CA ALA A 272 -9.06 -2.12 1.92
C ALA A 272 -10.53 -1.86 2.30
N ALA A 273 -11.49 -2.35 1.50
CA ALA A 273 -12.92 -2.24 1.78
C ALA A 273 -13.39 -3.18 2.90
N TYR A 274 -12.66 -4.25 3.18
CA TYR A 274 -12.96 -5.21 4.26
C TYR A 274 -13.05 -4.53 5.64
N GLY A 275 -12.26 -3.46 5.83
CA GLY A 275 -12.42 -2.48 6.92
C GLY A 275 -12.15 -3.01 8.32
N ARG A 276 -11.55 -4.18 8.46
CA ARG A 276 -11.18 -4.79 9.74
C ARG A 276 -9.93 -5.65 9.59
N TYR A 277 -9.29 -5.92 10.70
CA TYR A 277 -8.27 -6.95 10.82
C TYR A 277 -8.88 -8.16 11.52
N ALA A 278 -8.64 -9.34 10.99
CA ALA A 278 -9.09 -10.59 11.58
C ALA A 278 -7.96 -11.63 11.52
N SER A 279 -8.02 -12.60 12.41
CA SER A 279 -7.23 -13.81 12.29
C SER A 279 -8.18 -14.91 11.84
N GLU A 280 -7.83 -15.58 10.76
CA GLU A 280 -8.59 -16.71 10.19
C GLU A 280 -7.78 -17.99 10.30
N THR A 281 -8.48 -19.11 10.29
CA THR A 281 -7.84 -20.44 10.34
C THR A 281 -8.50 -21.32 9.30
N TRP A 282 -7.69 -21.86 8.39
CA TRP A 282 -8.11 -22.90 7.45
C TRP A 282 -7.56 -24.25 7.91
N THR A 283 -8.44 -25.25 7.91
CA THR A 283 -8.08 -26.62 8.26
C THR A 283 -8.56 -27.55 7.13
N SER A 284 -7.67 -28.38 6.64
CA SER A 284 -8.01 -29.32 5.59
C SER A 284 -8.99 -30.40 6.11
N PRO A 285 -9.87 -30.93 5.26
CA PRO A 285 -10.95 -31.83 5.70
C PRO A 285 -10.42 -33.19 6.10
N VAL A 286 -10.98 -33.73 7.18
CA VAL A 286 -10.62 -35.07 7.68
C VAL A 286 -11.07 -36.21 6.72
N GLU A 287 -12.02 -35.91 5.85
CA GLU A 287 -12.52 -36.81 4.82
C GLU A 287 -11.58 -36.94 3.62
N LEU A 288 -10.65 -36.02 3.47
CA LEU A 288 -9.67 -35.99 2.38
C LEU A 288 -8.26 -35.68 2.93
N PRO A 289 -7.67 -36.57 3.75
CA PRO A 289 -6.39 -36.30 4.39
C PRO A 289 -5.20 -36.30 3.42
N GLY A 290 -5.33 -36.96 2.26
CA GLY A 290 -4.25 -37.12 1.29
C GLY A 290 -2.99 -37.76 1.86
N GLU A 291 -1.83 -37.42 1.28
CA GLU A 291 -0.51 -37.89 1.75
C GLU A 291 0.04 -37.04 2.89
N ALA A 292 -0.24 -35.73 2.91
CA ALA A 292 0.22 -34.82 3.94
C ALA A 292 -0.56 -34.93 5.25
N GLY A 293 -1.73 -35.59 5.22
CA GLY A 293 -2.63 -35.64 6.38
C GLY A 293 -3.45 -34.35 6.53
N VAL A 294 -4.07 -34.20 7.70
CA VAL A 294 -4.89 -33.01 7.99
C VAL A 294 -3.97 -31.92 8.55
N VAL A 295 -3.91 -30.78 7.88
CA VAL A 295 -3.14 -29.60 8.28
C VAL A 295 -4.06 -28.45 8.69
N SER A 296 -3.54 -27.53 9.50
CA SER A 296 -4.23 -26.31 9.91
C SER A 296 -3.28 -25.14 9.89
N VAL A 297 -3.72 -24.01 9.34
CA VAL A 297 -2.92 -22.79 9.26
C VAL A 297 -3.76 -21.59 9.66
N SER A 298 -3.18 -20.71 10.49
CA SER A 298 -3.80 -19.44 10.87
C SER A 298 -3.03 -18.28 10.22
N PHE A 299 -3.75 -17.25 9.79
CA PHE A 299 -3.20 -16.07 9.14
C PHE A 299 -4.03 -14.83 9.45
N ASN A 300 -3.45 -13.66 9.23
CA ASN A 300 -4.15 -12.40 9.40
C ASN A 300 -4.71 -11.90 8.07
N THR A 301 -5.84 -11.20 8.13
CA THR A 301 -6.53 -10.61 6.97
C THR A 301 -6.73 -9.11 7.15
N GLY A 302 -6.90 -8.41 6.05
CA GLY A 302 -7.13 -6.98 5.98
C GLY A 302 -5.89 -6.18 5.55
N LEU A 303 -6.14 -5.02 4.93
CA LEU A 303 -5.10 -4.05 4.55
C LEU A 303 -5.56 -2.65 4.95
N THR A 304 -4.62 -1.76 5.29
CA THR A 304 -4.92 -0.33 5.42
C THR A 304 -3.82 0.51 4.78
N PHE A 305 -4.21 1.27 3.77
CA PHE A 305 -3.40 2.27 3.08
C PHE A 305 -3.71 3.64 3.71
N THR A 306 -2.88 4.06 4.66
CA THR A 306 -3.14 5.26 5.47
C THR A 306 -2.94 6.54 4.66
N ASP A 307 -3.78 7.54 4.90
CA ASP A 307 -3.67 8.84 4.22
C ASP A 307 -2.37 9.55 4.58
N GLU A 308 -1.86 9.33 5.80
CA GLU A 308 -0.59 9.90 6.26
C GLU A 308 0.60 9.43 5.43
N LEU A 309 0.66 8.14 5.08
CA LEU A 309 1.76 7.60 4.28
C LEU A 309 1.64 8.05 2.82
N LYS A 310 0.45 8.00 2.22
CA LYS A 310 0.20 8.53 0.86
C LYS A 310 0.59 10.01 0.78
N ASP A 311 0.20 10.80 1.77
CA ASP A 311 0.55 12.21 1.84
C ASP A 311 2.06 12.45 2.05
N LEU A 312 2.72 11.61 2.85
CA LEU A 312 4.18 11.68 3.02
C LEU A 312 4.90 11.53 1.68
N TYR A 313 4.51 10.54 0.88
CA TYR A 313 5.08 10.34 -0.46
C TYR A 313 4.84 11.55 -1.36
N ALA A 314 3.59 12.04 -1.42
CA ALA A 314 3.24 13.21 -2.20
C ALA A 314 3.99 14.47 -1.74
N THR A 315 4.13 14.66 -0.43
CA THR A 315 4.84 15.82 0.16
C THR A 315 6.34 15.77 -0.15
N LEU A 316 6.97 14.59 -0.10
CA LEU A 316 8.38 14.41 -0.49
C LEU A 316 8.58 14.80 -1.95
N MET A 317 7.77 14.25 -2.87
CA MET A 317 7.87 14.57 -4.30
C MET A 317 7.59 16.04 -4.59
N ALA A 318 6.62 16.67 -3.92
CA ALA A 318 6.35 18.11 -4.04
C ALA A 318 7.53 18.99 -3.59
N ASN A 319 8.38 18.48 -2.70
CA ASN A 319 9.63 19.13 -2.26
C ASN A 319 10.84 18.78 -3.13
N ASN A 320 10.68 18.13 -4.28
CA ASN A 320 11.72 17.65 -5.17
C ASN A 320 12.72 16.71 -4.46
N ILE A 321 12.19 15.81 -3.66
CA ILE A 321 12.92 14.67 -3.08
C ILE A 321 12.41 13.43 -3.83
N ASP A 322 13.31 12.71 -4.50
CA ASP A 322 12.93 11.52 -5.25
C ASP A 322 12.53 10.41 -4.30
N VAL A 323 11.40 9.79 -4.61
CA VAL A 323 10.86 8.68 -3.81
C VAL A 323 11.01 7.38 -4.58
N TYR A 324 11.59 6.38 -3.91
CA TYR A 324 11.74 5.02 -4.40
C TYR A 324 11.04 4.02 -3.49
N ILE A 325 10.52 2.96 -4.08
CA ILE A 325 9.99 1.80 -3.35
C ILE A 325 10.87 0.60 -3.68
N ILE A 326 11.33 -0.13 -2.65
CA ILE A 326 11.99 -1.44 -2.81
C ILE A 326 11.29 -2.44 -1.90
N SER A 327 10.45 -3.29 -2.49
CA SER A 327 9.65 -4.30 -1.78
C SER A 327 10.14 -5.71 -2.06
N ALA A 328 9.96 -6.62 -1.09
CA ALA A 328 10.14 -8.04 -1.25
C ALA A 328 8.94 -8.75 -1.89
N SER A 329 7.83 -8.04 -2.13
CA SER A 329 6.67 -8.51 -2.88
C SER A 329 6.90 -8.42 -4.39
N TYR A 330 5.93 -8.90 -5.18
CA TYR A 330 6.05 -8.94 -6.64
C TYR A 330 5.83 -7.58 -7.29
N ILE A 331 6.52 -7.31 -8.40
CA ILE A 331 6.55 -5.98 -9.03
C ILE A 331 5.15 -5.49 -9.44
N ASP A 332 4.32 -6.31 -10.07
CA ASP A 332 2.99 -5.90 -10.51
C ASP A 332 2.05 -5.67 -9.34
N VAL A 333 2.24 -6.40 -8.23
CA VAL A 333 1.49 -6.22 -6.98
C VAL A 333 1.80 -4.85 -6.38
N ILE A 334 3.07 -4.48 -6.30
CA ILE A 334 3.48 -3.18 -5.77
C ILE A 334 3.08 -2.04 -6.72
N GLN A 335 3.20 -2.23 -8.05
CA GLN A 335 2.74 -1.23 -9.02
C GLN A 335 1.23 -1.01 -8.94
N ALA A 336 0.44 -2.06 -8.76
CA ALA A 336 -1.00 -1.95 -8.55
C ALA A 336 -1.32 -1.14 -7.29
N ALA A 337 -0.68 -1.47 -6.15
CA ALA A 337 -0.85 -0.70 -4.90
C ALA A 337 -0.42 0.76 -5.07
N ASN A 338 0.76 0.99 -5.67
CA ASN A 338 1.30 2.33 -5.93
C ASN A 338 0.30 3.23 -6.68
N GLN A 339 -0.28 2.71 -7.77
CA GLN A 339 -1.15 3.50 -8.63
C GLN A 339 -2.58 3.57 -8.13
N THR A 340 -3.17 2.43 -7.71
CA THR A 340 -4.60 2.38 -7.37
C THR A 340 -4.91 2.83 -5.95
N MET A 341 -3.92 2.75 -5.03
CA MET A 341 -4.08 3.17 -3.63
C MET A 341 -3.55 4.59 -3.35
N GLY A 342 -2.97 5.27 -4.36
CA GLY A 342 -2.70 6.70 -4.32
C GLY A 342 -1.31 7.11 -3.81
N TYR A 343 -0.29 6.25 -3.89
CA TYR A 343 1.10 6.64 -3.60
C TYR A 343 1.73 7.43 -4.76
N ASN A 344 1.43 7.03 -5.99
CA ASN A 344 1.79 7.74 -7.24
C ASN A 344 3.32 7.98 -7.42
N VAL A 345 4.15 7.09 -6.90
CA VAL A 345 5.59 7.09 -7.19
C VAL A 345 5.79 6.76 -8.66
N PRO A 346 6.71 7.44 -9.39
CA PRO A 346 7.02 7.08 -10.77
C PRO A 346 7.32 5.59 -10.91
N ALA A 347 6.74 4.95 -11.93
CA ALA A 347 6.82 3.49 -12.09
C ALA A 347 8.26 2.97 -12.19
N GLU A 348 9.16 3.75 -12.77
CA GLU A 348 10.60 3.50 -12.87
C GLU A 348 11.34 3.54 -11.53
N ASN A 349 10.75 4.14 -10.50
CA ASN A 349 11.29 4.22 -9.15
C ASN A 349 10.78 3.09 -8.24
N VAL A 350 10.05 2.11 -8.79
CA VAL A 350 9.52 0.97 -8.04
C VAL A 350 10.30 -0.29 -8.40
N PHE A 351 10.92 -0.90 -7.39
CA PHE A 351 11.69 -2.13 -7.49
C PHE A 351 11.07 -3.19 -6.58
N ALA A 352 10.87 -4.39 -7.12
CA ALA A 352 10.26 -5.49 -6.39
C ALA A 352 10.61 -6.82 -7.08
N MET A 353 10.24 -7.98 -6.54
CA MET A 353 10.54 -9.28 -7.12
C MET A 353 10.06 -9.37 -8.57
N ARG A 354 10.84 -10.05 -9.41
CA ARG A 354 10.54 -10.20 -10.85
C ARG A 354 10.83 -11.63 -11.28
N ASN A 355 9.92 -12.19 -12.08
CA ASN A 355 10.13 -13.45 -12.76
C ASN A 355 10.39 -13.21 -14.25
N LYS A 356 11.06 -14.16 -14.89
CA LYS A 356 11.20 -14.19 -16.33
C LYS A 356 9.86 -14.47 -17.01
N VAL A 357 9.78 -14.15 -18.28
CA VAL A 357 8.62 -14.42 -19.12
C VAL A 357 9.01 -15.36 -20.27
N ASP A 358 8.02 -16.11 -20.78
CA ASP A 358 8.14 -16.91 -21.99
C ASP A 358 8.03 -16.04 -23.27
N GLU A 359 7.99 -16.69 -24.45
CA GLU A 359 7.88 -16.03 -25.75
C GLU A 359 6.53 -15.30 -25.94
N GLU A 360 5.50 -15.71 -25.21
CA GLU A 360 4.17 -15.11 -25.21
C GLU A 360 4.02 -13.98 -24.17
N GLY A 361 5.07 -13.67 -23.39
CA GLY A 361 5.08 -12.64 -22.35
C GLY A 361 4.36 -13.06 -21.06
N ARG A 362 4.25 -14.36 -20.80
CA ARG A 362 3.68 -14.92 -19.58
C ARG A 362 4.78 -15.29 -18.61
N TYR A 363 4.56 -15.07 -17.34
CA TYR A 363 5.51 -15.42 -16.29
C TYR A 363 5.77 -16.92 -16.23
N ILE A 364 7.04 -17.25 -15.96
CA ILE A 364 7.51 -18.60 -15.68
C ILE A 364 8.08 -18.65 -14.26
N ASN A 365 8.24 -19.83 -13.71
CA ASN A 365 8.77 -20.06 -12.35
C ASN A 365 10.31 -19.92 -12.29
N GLU A 366 10.83 -18.83 -12.82
CA GLU A 366 12.26 -18.49 -12.80
C GLU A 366 12.44 -17.01 -12.45
N TYR A 367 13.23 -16.71 -11.40
CA TYR A 367 13.53 -15.35 -11.02
C TYR A 367 14.39 -14.63 -12.07
N ASP A 368 14.08 -13.39 -12.39
CA ASP A 368 14.79 -12.58 -13.38
C ASP A 368 15.95 -11.79 -12.75
N TYR A 369 17.10 -12.44 -12.60
CA TYR A 369 18.32 -11.77 -12.14
C TYR A 369 18.94 -10.83 -13.19
N ASP A 370 18.50 -10.90 -14.45
CA ASP A 370 19.08 -10.19 -15.57
C ASP A 370 18.31 -8.94 -15.98
N TRP A 371 17.24 -8.61 -15.24
CA TRP A 371 16.50 -7.38 -15.48
C TRP A 371 17.42 -6.14 -15.34
N GLY A 372 17.43 -5.29 -16.37
CA GLY A 372 18.31 -4.11 -16.45
C GLY A 372 19.76 -4.42 -16.86
N GLY A 373 20.15 -5.70 -16.95
CA GLY A 373 21.47 -6.18 -17.37
C GLY A 373 21.87 -7.46 -16.68
N GLU A 374 22.76 -8.23 -17.29
CA GLU A 374 23.20 -9.55 -16.82
C GLU A 374 23.64 -9.52 -15.33
N GLY A 375 22.92 -10.24 -14.48
CA GLY A 375 23.21 -10.38 -13.04
C GLY A 375 23.04 -9.10 -12.21
N LEU A 376 22.43 -8.06 -12.74
CA LEU A 376 22.30 -6.78 -12.03
C LEU A 376 21.14 -6.75 -11.03
N TYR A 377 20.10 -7.56 -11.23
CA TYR A 377 18.90 -7.51 -10.42
C TYR A 377 18.90 -8.56 -9.31
N ALA A 378 19.21 -8.11 -8.09
CA ALA A 378 19.14 -8.99 -6.93
C ALA A 378 17.67 -9.21 -6.51
N GLN A 379 17.41 -10.30 -5.78
CA GLN A 379 16.16 -10.47 -5.05
C GLN A 379 16.00 -9.30 -4.05
N THR A 380 14.83 -8.69 -4.02
CA THR A 380 14.58 -7.39 -3.37
C THR A 380 14.29 -7.47 -1.85
N GLN A 381 14.71 -8.55 -1.18
CA GLN A 381 14.71 -8.67 0.29
C GLN A 381 16.11 -8.52 0.89
N ALA A 382 16.17 -8.25 2.18
CA ALA A 382 17.38 -8.20 2.99
C ALA A 382 18.53 -7.40 2.31
N ALA A 383 19.71 -8.03 2.13
CA ALA A 383 20.87 -7.41 1.51
C ALA A 383 20.66 -7.04 0.02
N GLY A 384 19.73 -7.71 -0.66
CA GLY A 384 19.40 -7.41 -2.04
C GLY A 384 18.85 -5.99 -2.23
N LYS A 385 18.13 -5.42 -1.25
CA LYS A 385 17.71 -4.01 -1.28
C LYS A 385 18.90 -3.06 -1.46
N SER A 386 19.99 -3.31 -0.75
CA SER A 386 21.23 -2.51 -0.89
C SER A 386 21.86 -2.66 -2.28
N THR A 387 21.79 -3.86 -2.86
CA THR A 387 22.27 -4.11 -4.23
C THR A 387 21.44 -3.33 -5.25
N ILE A 388 20.11 -3.31 -5.11
CA ILE A 388 19.22 -2.50 -5.96
C ILE A 388 19.56 -1.01 -5.84
N ILE A 389 19.73 -0.50 -4.62
CA ILE A 389 20.12 0.91 -4.42
C ILE A 389 21.40 1.21 -5.16
N THR A 390 22.43 0.38 -5.01
CA THR A 390 23.75 0.59 -5.64
C THR A 390 23.71 0.52 -7.16
N ASN A 391 22.92 -0.39 -7.72
CA ASN A 391 22.92 -0.66 -9.16
C ASN A 391 21.99 0.27 -9.95
N PHE A 392 20.92 0.81 -9.31
CA PHE A 392 19.84 1.49 -10.02
C PHE A 392 19.51 2.89 -9.49
N ILE A 393 19.93 3.26 -8.27
CA ILE A 393 19.52 4.52 -7.63
C ILE A 393 20.70 5.43 -7.31
N ALA A 394 21.78 4.90 -6.71
CA ALA A 394 22.92 5.69 -6.18
C ALA A 394 23.98 6.03 -7.23
#